data_bfbe3f440c846ba657ee08031a349d97
#
_entry.id   bfbe3f440c846ba657ee08031a349d97
#
_cell.length_a   1.000
_cell.length_b   1.000
_cell.length_c   1.000
_cell.angle_alpha   90.00
_cell.angle_beta   90.00
_cell.angle_gamma   90.00
#
_symmetry.space_group_name_H-M   'P 1'
#
loop_
_entity.id
_entity.type
_entity.pdbx_description
1 polymer ?
#
loop_
_entity_poly.entity_id
_entity_poly.type
_entity_poly.pdbx_seq_one_letter_code
_entity_poly.pdbx_strand_id
1 'polypeptide(L)'
;MPEVDQIDKASRDRAGELAQQGVDRARGAGLAASPLVGERSISLTAAILSAAVEVEAEAIGLGSRGLTGVKSVLLGSVSHAVLQHADRPVLVVPSAEVAEARSRPTRST
;
A
#
# COMPACT_ATOMS: atom_id res chain seq x y z
N MET A 1 7.56 -23.74 17.04
CA MET A 1 8.71 -24.06 16.21
C MET A 1 9.60 -22.84 16.02
N PRO A 2 10.87 -22.95 16.41
CA PRO A 2 11.76 -21.80 16.35
C PRO A 2 11.89 -21.18 14.96
N GLU A 3 11.88 -22.02 13.93
CA GLU A 3 12.04 -21.53 12.56
C GLU A 3 10.86 -20.67 12.10
N VAL A 4 9.65 -21.06 12.47
CA VAL A 4 8.45 -20.29 12.12
C VAL A 4 8.44 -18.96 12.85
N ASP A 5 8.84 -18.96 14.12
CA ASP A 5 8.92 -17.74 14.91
C ASP A 5 9.95 -16.77 14.35
N GLN A 6 11.09 -17.29 13.87
CA GLN A 6 12.12 -16.49 13.26
C GLN A 6 11.66 -15.86 11.95
N ILE A 7 10.93 -16.62 11.13
CA ILE A 7 10.39 -16.12 9.87
C ILE A 7 9.37 -15.03 10.13
N ASP A 8 8.49 -15.22 11.09
CA ASP A 8 7.47 -14.23 11.43
C ASP A 8 8.11 -12.96 11.98
N LYS A 9 9.16 -13.10 12.79
CA LYS A 9 9.87 -11.95 13.30
C LYS A 9 10.55 -11.18 12.17
N ALA A 10 11.23 -11.88 11.27
CA ALA A 10 11.89 -11.26 10.14
C ALA A 10 10.89 -10.52 9.23
N SER A 11 9.73 -11.12 9.00
CA SER A 11 8.67 -10.49 8.20
C SER A 11 8.14 -9.22 8.87
N ARG A 12 7.94 -9.26 10.19
CA ARG A 12 7.48 -8.09 10.93
C ARG A 12 8.52 -6.97 10.94
N ASP A 13 9.79 -7.33 11.10
CA ASP A 13 10.86 -6.35 11.07
C ASP A 13 10.93 -5.67 9.71
N ARG A 14 10.82 -6.44 8.64
CA ARG A 14 10.82 -5.88 7.28
C ARG A 14 9.62 -4.98 7.04
N ALA A 15 8.45 -5.40 7.49
CA ALA A 15 7.26 -4.58 7.37
C ALA A 15 7.42 -3.27 8.13
N GLY A 16 8.01 -3.33 9.32
CA GLY A 16 8.29 -2.14 10.11
C GLY A 16 9.25 -1.19 9.40
N GLU A 17 10.29 -1.73 8.78
CA GLU A 17 11.25 -0.92 8.03
C GLU A 17 10.59 -0.23 6.84
N LEU A 18 9.74 -0.95 6.11
CA LEU A 18 9.03 -0.38 4.97
C LEU A 18 8.04 0.69 5.40
N ALA A 19 7.31 0.43 6.49
CA ALA A 19 6.38 1.41 7.02
C ALA A 19 7.12 2.67 7.47
N GLN A 20 8.29 2.52 8.10
CA GLN A 20 9.08 3.64 8.54
C GLN A 20 9.61 4.46 7.37
N GLN A 21 10.01 3.82 6.29
CA GLN A 21 10.41 4.52 5.07
C GLN A 21 9.28 5.40 4.55
N GLY A 22 8.05 4.86 4.56
CA GLY A 22 6.88 5.61 4.16
C GLY A 22 6.60 6.80 5.06
N VAL A 23 6.73 6.59 6.37
CA VAL A 23 6.56 7.66 7.35
C VAL A 23 7.58 8.77 7.12
N ASP A 24 8.84 8.40 6.89
CA ASP A 24 9.90 9.39 6.68
C ASP A 24 9.63 10.23 5.43
N ARG A 25 9.17 9.61 4.37
CA ARG A 25 8.81 10.32 3.14
C ARG A 25 7.62 11.26 3.36
N ALA A 26 6.61 10.78 4.05
CA ALA A 26 5.42 11.58 4.32
C ALA A 26 5.78 12.81 5.17
N ARG A 27 6.57 12.60 6.22
CA ARG A 27 7.01 13.69 7.08
C ARG A 27 7.90 14.68 6.32
N GLY A 28 8.76 14.17 5.43
CA GLY A 28 9.58 15.02 4.58
C GLY A 28 8.75 15.89 3.65
N ALA A 29 7.54 15.45 3.30
CA ALA A 29 6.61 16.22 2.49
C ALA A 29 5.68 17.10 3.33
N GLY A 30 5.88 17.17 4.63
CA GLY A 30 5.09 18.03 5.51
C GLY A 30 3.84 17.37 6.07
N LEU A 31 3.71 16.06 5.93
CA LEU A 31 2.54 15.33 6.41
C LEU A 31 2.82 14.69 7.76
N ALA A 32 1.80 14.62 8.60
CA ALA A 32 1.86 13.82 9.80
C ALA A 32 1.67 12.36 9.41
N ALA A 33 2.49 11.49 9.95
CA ALA A 33 2.40 10.07 9.62
C ALA A 33 2.90 9.23 10.79
N SER A 34 2.32 8.06 10.93
CA SER A 34 2.73 7.07 11.92
C SER A 34 2.75 5.69 11.25
N PRO A 35 3.67 4.83 11.62
CA PRO A 35 3.69 3.49 11.07
C PRO A 35 2.64 2.61 11.73
N LEU A 36 2.09 1.70 10.96
CA LEU A 36 1.19 0.68 11.48
C LEU A 36 1.56 -0.64 10.82
N VAL A 37 1.95 -1.61 11.62
CA VAL A 37 2.25 -2.95 11.15
C VAL A 37 1.15 -3.86 11.67
N GLY A 38 0.41 -4.43 10.74
CA GLY A 38 -0.67 -5.35 11.09
C GLY A 38 -0.13 -6.75 11.33
N GLU A 39 -0.89 -7.52 12.07
CA GLU A 39 -0.57 -8.92 12.24
C GLU A 39 -1.03 -9.72 11.03
N ARG A 40 -0.46 -10.91 10.90
CA ARG A 40 -0.82 -11.79 9.82
C ARG A 40 -2.30 -12.14 9.90
N SER A 41 -2.99 -11.91 8.82
CA SER A 41 -4.42 -12.17 8.72
C SER A 41 -4.66 -13.25 7.66
N ILE A 42 -5.92 -13.63 7.48
CA ILE A 42 -6.33 -14.59 6.47
C ILE A 42 -5.89 -14.12 5.08
N SER A 43 -6.01 -12.83 4.81
CA SER A 43 -5.57 -12.26 3.55
C SER A 43 -5.05 -10.85 3.78
N LEU A 44 -4.21 -10.40 2.86
CA LEU A 44 -3.69 -9.04 2.90
C LEU A 44 -4.82 -8.01 2.76
N THR A 45 -5.79 -8.30 1.91
CA THR A 45 -6.97 -7.45 1.75
C THR A 45 -7.73 -7.28 3.06
N ALA A 46 -7.99 -8.39 3.75
CA ALA A 46 -8.67 -8.35 5.05
C ALA A 46 -7.86 -7.56 6.08
N ALA A 47 -6.56 -7.70 6.08
CA ALA A 47 -5.69 -6.97 7.00
C ALA A 47 -5.74 -5.46 6.75
N ILE A 48 -5.73 -5.04 5.49
CA ILE A 48 -5.82 -3.64 5.14
C ILE A 48 -7.16 -3.04 5.55
N LEU A 49 -8.25 -3.75 5.27
CA LEU A 49 -9.58 -3.27 5.62
C LEU A 49 -9.78 -3.21 7.14
N SER A 50 -9.26 -4.20 7.86
CA SER A 50 -9.31 -4.20 9.32
C SER A 50 -8.51 -3.04 9.92
N ALA A 51 -7.34 -2.77 9.36
CA ALA A 51 -6.52 -1.65 9.81
C ALA A 51 -7.23 -0.32 9.58
N ALA A 52 -7.91 -0.17 8.44
CA ALA A 52 -8.66 1.04 8.15
C ALA A 52 -9.78 1.28 9.17
N VAL A 53 -10.46 0.22 9.57
CA VAL A 53 -11.49 0.32 10.61
C VAL A 53 -10.86 0.69 11.94
N GLU A 54 -9.77 0.03 12.30
CA GLU A 54 -9.10 0.25 13.58
C GLU A 54 -8.64 1.69 13.76
N VAL A 55 -8.10 2.30 12.72
CA VAL A 55 -7.62 3.69 12.79
C VAL A 55 -8.69 4.70 12.37
N GLU A 56 -9.88 4.24 12.10
CA GLU A 56 -10.98 5.10 11.64
C GLU A 56 -10.58 5.95 10.44
N ALA A 57 -9.98 5.30 9.45
CA ALA A 57 -9.48 5.99 8.27
C ALA A 57 -10.62 6.61 7.47
N GLU A 58 -10.42 7.81 6.99
CA GLU A 58 -11.39 8.46 6.09
C GLU A 58 -11.24 7.97 4.66
N ALA A 59 -10.06 7.47 4.32
CA ALA A 59 -9.77 6.94 2.99
C ALA A 59 -8.61 5.96 3.09
N ILE A 60 -8.50 5.10 2.10
CA ILE A 60 -7.39 4.16 1.99
C ILE A 60 -6.60 4.53 0.74
N GLY A 61 -5.30 4.74 0.90
CA GLY A 61 -4.43 4.97 -0.23
C GLY A 61 -3.59 3.73 -0.51
N LEU A 62 -3.54 3.32 -1.75
CA LEU A 62 -2.77 2.15 -2.16
C LEU A 62 -1.91 2.50 -3.36
N GLY A 63 -0.69 1.96 -3.38
CA GLY A 63 0.11 2.03 -4.58
C GLY A 63 -0.39 1.04 -5.62
N SER A 64 -0.37 1.45 -6.87
CA SER A 64 -0.76 0.57 -7.97
C SER A 64 0.39 -0.32 -8.43
N ARG A 65 1.60 0.00 -8.01
CA ARG A 65 2.77 -0.74 -8.46
C ARG A 65 2.84 -2.10 -7.80
N GLY A 66 2.78 -3.13 -8.61
CA GLY A 66 3.04 -4.47 -8.13
C GLY A 66 4.52 -4.70 -7.93
N LEU A 67 4.84 -5.82 -7.31
CA LEU A 67 6.22 -6.21 -7.06
C LEU A 67 6.99 -6.50 -8.36
N THR A 68 6.29 -6.66 -9.45
CA THR A 68 6.89 -7.03 -10.73
C THR A 68 7.33 -5.85 -11.58
N GLY A 69 7.05 -4.63 -11.15
CA GLY A 69 7.43 -3.45 -11.91
C GLY A 69 6.73 -3.32 -13.25
N VAL A 70 5.55 -3.90 -13.37
CA VAL A 70 4.79 -3.83 -14.62
C VAL A 70 4.40 -2.38 -14.89
N LYS A 71 4.73 -1.91 -16.06
CA LYS A 71 4.46 -0.53 -16.47
C LYS A 71 3.05 -0.30 -16.97
N SER A 72 2.27 -1.34 -17.08
CA SER A 72 0.92 -1.23 -17.60
C SER A 72 -0.03 -0.72 -16.51
N VAL A 73 -1.19 -0.28 -16.93
CA VAL A 73 -2.19 0.36 -16.10
C VAL A 73 -3.01 -0.65 -15.29
N LEU A 74 -2.55 -1.87 -15.19
CA LEU A 74 -3.30 -2.90 -14.49
C LEU A 74 -3.25 -2.69 -12.99
N LEU A 75 -4.42 -2.71 -12.38
CA LEU A 75 -4.51 -2.73 -10.94
C LEU A 75 -3.97 -4.05 -10.42
N GLY A 76 -3.17 -3.99 -9.37
CA GLY A 76 -2.76 -5.20 -8.70
C GLY A 76 -3.95 -5.91 -8.07
N SER A 77 -3.79 -7.21 -7.81
CA SER A 77 -4.87 -8.00 -7.23
C SER A 77 -5.32 -7.48 -5.87
N VAL A 78 -4.40 -6.99 -5.05
CA VAL A 78 -4.73 -6.46 -3.74
C VAL A 78 -5.52 -5.17 -3.87
N SER A 79 -5.09 -4.26 -4.74
CA SER A 79 -5.79 -2.99 -4.96
C SER A 79 -7.21 -3.24 -5.48
N HIS A 80 -7.35 -4.17 -6.42
CA HIS A 80 -8.64 -4.54 -6.95
C HIS A 80 -9.57 -5.09 -5.87
N ALA A 81 -9.07 -6.01 -5.04
CA ALA A 81 -9.85 -6.60 -3.97
C ALA A 81 -10.24 -5.57 -2.91
N VAL A 82 -9.34 -4.66 -2.56
CA VAL A 82 -9.67 -3.60 -1.61
C VAL A 82 -10.76 -2.69 -2.17
N LEU A 83 -10.66 -2.33 -3.45
CA LEU A 83 -11.70 -1.52 -4.09
C LEU A 83 -13.06 -2.19 -4.06
N GLN A 84 -13.10 -3.49 -4.27
CA GLN A 84 -14.37 -4.23 -4.28
C GLN A 84 -15.01 -4.33 -2.90
N HIS A 85 -14.22 -4.40 -1.83
CA HIS A 85 -14.73 -4.69 -0.50
C HIS A 85 -14.67 -3.53 0.47
N ALA A 86 -14.08 -2.42 0.09
CA ALA A 86 -13.95 -1.28 0.97
C ALA A 86 -15.28 -0.58 1.21
N ASP A 87 -15.47 -0.11 2.43
CA ASP A 87 -16.64 0.67 2.84
C ASP A 87 -16.33 2.17 2.89
N ARG A 88 -15.19 2.58 2.36
CA ARG A 88 -14.72 3.96 2.38
C ARG A 88 -13.96 4.24 1.09
N PRO A 89 -13.71 5.52 0.78
CA PRO A 89 -13.00 5.87 -0.45
C PRO A 89 -11.62 5.22 -0.52
N VAL A 90 -11.27 4.77 -1.70
CA VAL A 90 -9.97 4.16 -1.97
C VAL A 90 -9.30 4.93 -3.09
N LEU A 91 -8.08 5.36 -2.84
CA LEU A 91 -7.25 6.07 -3.81
C LEU A 91 -6.16 5.12 -4.27
N VAL A 92 -6.06 4.93 -5.56
CA VAL A 92 -4.98 4.12 -6.13
C VAL A 92 -3.96 5.07 -6.75
N VAL A 93 -2.77 5.08 -6.18
CA VAL A 93 -1.72 6.00 -6.58
C VAL A 93 -0.76 5.29 -7.53
N PRO A 94 -0.60 5.78 -8.76
CA PRO A 94 0.32 5.16 -9.70
C PRO A 94 1.76 5.36 -9.26
N SER A 95 2.65 4.47 -9.73
CA SER A 95 4.07 4.64 -9.51
C SER A 95 4.54 5.93 -10.17
N ALA A 96 5.70 6.43 -9.74
CA ALA A 96 6.26 7.64 -10.32
C ALA A 96 6.44 7.51 -11.84
N GLU A 97 6.86 6.35 -12.31
CA GLU A 97 7.04 6.11 -13.75
C GLU A 97 5.71 6.19 -14.51
N VAL A 98 4.68 5.58 -13.97
CA VAL A 98 3.37 5.59 -14.60
C VAL A 98 2.76 7.00 -14.55
N ALA A 99 2.90 7.68 -13.42
CA ALA A 99 2.39 9.04 -13.27
C ALA A 99 3.07 9.97 -14.27
N GLU A 100 4.38 9.84 -14.43
CA GLU A 100 5.13 10.64 -15.38
C GLU A 100 4.68 10.38 -16.81
N ALA A 101 4.49 9.10 -17.17
CA ALA A 101 4.02 8.76 -18.49
C ALA A 101 2.63 9.33 -18.79
N ARG A 102 1.76 9.32 -17.79
CA ARG A 102 0.40 9.85 -17.93
C ARG A 102 0.34 11.37 -17.98
N SER A 103 1.32 12.04 -17.37
CA SER A 103 1.34 13.49 -17.36
C SER A 103 1.90 14.08 -18.65
N ARG A 104 2.51 13.27 -19.50
CA ARG A 104 3.01 13.75 -20.79
C ARG A 104 1.84 14.12 -21.69
N PRO A 105 1.92 15.26 -22.40
CA PRO A 105 0.85 15.62 -23.34
C PRO A 105 0.67 14.52 -24.35
N THR A 106 -0.54 14.06 -24.52
CA THR A 106 -0.82 13.11 -25.59
C THR A 106 -0.97 13.86 -26.88
N ARG A 107 -0.36 13.31 -27.90
CA ARG A 107 -0.52 13.91 -29.14
C ARG A 107 -1.86 13.62 -29.61
N SER A 108 -2.51 14.18 -29.92
CA SER A 108 -3.66 13.97 -30.27
C SER A 108 -4.43 13.79 -30.24
N THR A 109 -4.87 13.67 -30.18
CA THR A 109 -5.70 13.38 -30.41
C THR A 109 -6.56 13.54 -30.73
#